data_52e14e6b01abdfc55f55ae7c4bb3ceeb
#
_entry.id   52e14e6b01abdfc55f55ae7c4bb3ceeb
#
_cell.length_a   1.000
_cell.length_b   1.000
_cell.length_c   1.000
_cell.angle_alpha   90.00
_cell.angle_beta   90.00
_cell.angle_gamma   90.00
#
_symmetry.space_group_name_H-M   'P 1'
#
loop_
_entity.id
_entity.type
_entity.pdbx_description
1 polymer ?
#
loop_
_entity_poly.entity_id
_entity_poly.type
_entity_poly.pdbx_seq_one_letter_code
_entity_poly.pdbx_strand_id
1 'polypeptide(L)'
;LKPVEKDLKRYARWLTNYQLANPDCQVYTSEWLFPSFQRPERHITEHQYYKVMHKVGDLLGLNYLGTHTMRKTGAYRVYVQSNYNIGLVMKLLNHSSESMTLAYLGLDQQSREDLLDQIDFGGIN
;
A
#
# COMPACT_ATOMS: atom_id res chain seq x y z
N LEU A 1 4.18 5.56 -15.38
CA LEU A 1 4.53 4.82 -14.15
C LEU A 1 4.97 3.38 -14.48
N LYS A 2 6.15 3.25 -15.13
CA LYS A 2 6.71 1.93 -15.52
C LYS A 2 6.71 0.88 -14.38
N PRO A 3 7.01 1.21 -13.12
CA PRO A 3 7.05 0.20 -12.05
C PRO A 3 5.73 -0.52 -11.80
N VAL A 4 4.59 0.10 -12.08
CA VAL A 4 3.25 -0.45 -11.82
C VAL A 4 2.51 -0.86 -13.09
N GLU A 5 3.11 -0.70 -14.26
CA GLU A 5 2.46 -0.98 -15.55
C GLU A 5 2.02 -2.44 -15.67
N LYS A 6 2.89 -3.36 -15.26
CA LYS A 6 2.62 -4.80 -15.29
C LYS A 6 1.42 -5.17 -14.41
N ASP A 7 1.36 -4.58 -13.23
CA ASP A 7 0.29 -4.86 -12.27
C ASP A 7 -1.04 -4.24 -12.72
N LEU A 8 -1.00 -3.03 -13.31
CA LEU A 8 -2.18 -2.40 -13.91
C LEU A 8 -2.73 -3.21 -15.09
N LYS A 9 -1.86 -3.75 -15.95
CA LYS A 9 -2.28 -4.64 -17.05
C LYS A 9 -2.90 -5.95 -16.54
N ARG A 10 -2.36 -6.50 -15.47
CA ARG A 10 -2.91 -7.69 -14.80
C ARG A 10 -4.29 -7.39 -14.22
N TYR A 11 -4.42 -6.25 -13.54
CA TYR A 11 -5.69 -5.80 -12.97
C TYR A 11 -6.74 -5.56 -14.06
N ALA A 12 -6.40 -4.90 -15.16
CA ALA A 12 -7.33 -4.67 -16.28
C ALA A 12 -7.83 -5.99 -16.88
N ARG A 13 -6.94 -6.98 -17.06
CA ARG A 13 -7.34 -8.32 -17.52
C ARG A 13 -8.26 -9.02 -16.52
N TRP A 14 -7.97 -8.89 -15.23
CA TRP A 14 -8.83 -9.43 -14.19
C TRP A 14 -10.22 -8.78 -14.21
N LEU A 15 -10.33 -7.47 -14.39
CA LEU A 15 -11.62 -6.77 -14.53
C LEU A 15 -12.41 -7.27 -15.74
N THR A 16 -11.74 -7.47 -16.88
CA THR A 16 -12.38 -8.02 -18.08
C THR A 16 -12.96 -9.41 -17.81
N ASN A 17 -12.17 -10.30 -17.21
CA ASN A 17 -12.60 -11.66 -16.88
C ASN A 17 -13.73 -11.66 -15.85
N TYR A 18 -13.65 -10.76 -14.87
CA TYR A 18 -14.72 -10.62 -13.87
C TYR A 18 -16.05 -10.20 -14.52
N GLN A 19 -16.02 -9.22 -15.44
CA GLN A 19 -17.21 -8.78 -16.16
C GLN A 19 -17.78 -9.87 -17.05
N LEU A 20 -16.93 -10.66 -17.72
CA LEU A 20 -17.40 -11.80 -18.52
C LEU A 20 -18.08 -12.87 -17.67
N ALA A 21 -17.58 -13.14 -16.47
CA ALA A 21 -18.18 -14.06 -15.52
C ALA A 21 -19.42 -13.50 -14.81
N ASN A 22 -19.57 -12.18 -14.78
CA ASN A 22 -20.68 -11.45 -14.12
C ASN A 22 -21.27 -10.41 -15.09
N PRO A 23 -22.05 -10.82 -16.10
CA PRO A 23 -22.50 -9.94 -17.19
C PRO A 23 -23.29 -8.72 -16.73
N ASP A 24 -23.94 -8.79 -15.58
CA ASP A 24 -24.72 -7.69 -15.00
C ASP A 24 -23.86 -6.61 -14.32
N CYS A 25 -22.56 -6.87 -14.16
CA CYS A 25 -21.61 -5.97 -13.50
C CYS A 25 -20.72 -5.27 -14.53
N GLN A 26 -20.99 -4.00 -14.82
CA GLN A 26 -20.28 -3.23 -15.86
C GLN A 26 -18.99 -2.55 -15.34
N VAL A 27 -18.15 -3.28 -14.63
CA VAL A 27 -16.94 -2.71 -14.01
C VAL A 27 -15.83 -2.39 -15.00
N TYR A 28 -15.68 -3.16 -16.07
CA TYR A 28 -14.64 -2.94 -17.08
C TYR A 28 -14.90 -1.69 -17.94
N THR A 29 -16.16 -1.36 -18.18
CA THR A 29 -16.55 -0.17 -18.96
C THR A 29 -16.65 1.10 -18.11
N SER A 30 -16.34 1.02 -16.83
CA SER A 30 -16.32 2.18 -15.95
C SER A 30 -15.22 3.18 -16.36
N GLU A 31 -15.50 4.46 -16.19
CA GLU A 31 -14.50 5.54 -16.34
C GLU A 31 -13.44 5.54 -15.22
N TRP A 32 -13.71 4.85 -14.13
CA TRP A 32 -12.85 4.79 -12.97
C TRP A 32 -11.87 3.62 -13.03
N LEU A 33 -10.62 3.89 -12.70
CA LEU A 33 -9.60 2.85 -12.59
C LEU A 33 -9.97 1.80 -11.54
N PHE A 34 -10.55 2.24 -10.42
CA PHE A 34 -11.05 1.37 -9.36
C PHE A 34 -12.55 1.63 -9.17
N PRO A 35 -13.39 0.99 -9.99
CA PRO A 35 -14.84 1.18 -9.91
C PRO A 35 -15.42 0.51 -8.67
N SER A 36 -16.52 1.06 -8.18
CA SER A 36 -17.37 0.36 -7.21
C SER A 36 -18.12 -0.77 -7.93
N PHE A 37 -18.07 -1.99 -7.41
CA PHE A 37 -18.75 -3.13 -8.02
C PHE A 37 -20.28 -3.08 -7.82
N GLN A 38 -20.74 -2.33 -6.84
CA GLN A 38 -22.16 -2.09 -6.63
C GLN A 38 -22.71 -0.94 -7.51
N ARG A 39 -21.84 0.04 -7.79
CA ARG A 39 -22.17 1.23 -8.58
C ARG A 39 -20.99 1.57 -9.51
N PRO A 40 -20.87 0.90 -10.67
CA PRO A 40 -19.72 1.05 -11.56
C PRO A 40 -19.52 2.47 -12.11
N GLU A 41 -20.55 3.30 -12.06
CA GLU A 41 -20.49 4.73 -12.39
C GLU A 41 -19.69 5.57 -11.36
N ARG A 42 -19.33 4.97 -10.24
CA ARG A 42 -18.54 5.61 -9.16
C ARG A 42 -17.28 4.82 -8.85
N HIS A 43 -16.27 5.51 -8.35
CA HIS A 43 -15.09 4.85 -7.77
C HIS A 43 -15.42 4.21 -6.42
N ILE A 44 -14.57 3.29 -5.97
CA ILE A 44 -14.64 2.77 -4.60
C ILE A 44 -14.41 3.90 -3.60
N THR A 45 -15.12 3.85 -2.48
CA THR A 45 -14.91 4.79 -1.38
C THR A 45 -13.74 4.38 -0.51
N GLU A 46 -13.21 5.31 0.27
CA GLU A 46 -12.18 5.02 1.28
C GLU A 46 -12.63 3.92 2.25
N HIS A 47 -13.89 3.95 2.67
CA HIS A 47 -14.46 2.92 3.55
C HIS A 47 -14.53 1.54 2.87
N GLN A 48 -14.86 1.47 1.58
CA GLN A 48 -14.84 0.20 0.84
C GLN A 48 -13.41 -0.35 0.72
N TYR A 49 -12.43 0.52 0.44
CA TYR A 49 -11.03 0.15 0.42
C TYR A 49 -10.55 -0.35 1.79
N TYR A 50 -10.91 0.34 2.87
CA TYR A 50 -10.63 -0.09 4.24
C TYR A 50 -11.16 -1.50 4.52
N LYS A 51 -12.40 -1.80 4.12
CA LYS A 51 -12.98 -3.15 4.26
C LYS A 51 -12.19 -4.22 3.49
N VAL A 52 -11.72 -3.89 2.28
CA VAL A 52 -10.86 -4.79 1.50
C VAL A 52 -9.56 -5.08 2.24
N MET A 53 -8.90 -4.05 2.77
CA MET A 53 -7.65 -4.21 3.52
C MET A 53 -7.84 -5.03 4.79
N HIS A 54 -8.94 -4.83 5.52
CA HIS A 54 -9.28 -5.66 6.69
C HIS A 54 -9.48 -7.12 6.32
N LYS A 55 -10.25 -7.39 5.26
CA LYS A 55 -10.49 -8.76 4.79
C LYS A 55 -9.18 -9.46 4.38
N VAL A 56 -8.28 -8.74 3.71
CA VAL A 56 -6.94 -9.26 3.38
C VAL A 56 -6.15 -9.53 4.65
N GLY A 57 -6.21 -8.63 5.63
CA GLY A 57 -5.59 -8.82 6.94
C GLY A 57 -6.06 -10.09 7.63
N ASP A 58 -7.37 -10.30 7.70
CA ASP A 58 -7.98 -11.50 8.30
C ASP A 58 -7.49 -12.77 7.60
N LEU A 59 -7.47 -12.78 6.26
CA LEU A 59 -7.01 -13.92 5.47
C LEU A 59 -5.52 -14.25 5.69
N LEU A 60 -4.70 -13.24 5.98
CA LEU A 60 -3.25 -13.38 6.19
C LEU A 60 -2.87 -13.48 7.68
N GLY A 61 -3.82 -13.39 8.59
CA GLY A 61 -3.54 -13.34 10.03
C GLY A 61 -2.84 -12.06 10.48
N LEU A 62 -3.04 -10.94 9.76
CA LEU A 62 -2.42 -9.63 10.03
C LEU A 62 -3.46 -8.65 10.56
N ASN A 63 -3.23 -8.08 11.74
CA ASN A 63 -4.17 -7.17 12.41
C ASN A 63 -3.88 -5.67 12.21
N TYR A 64 -2.84 -5.32 11.46
CA TYR A 64 -2.36 -3.94 11.29
C TYR A 64 -2.61 -3.34 9.90
N LEU A 65 -3.24 -4.08 8.98
CA LEU A 65 -3.50 -3.59 7.64
C LEU A 65 -4.61 -2.53 7.66
N GLY A 66 -4.30 -1.36 7.10
CA GLY A 66 -5.22 -0.23 7.00
C GLY A 66 -4.97 0.60 5.75
N THR A 67 -5.68 1.70 5.60
CA THR A 67 -5.59 2.58 4.43
C THR A 67 -4.20 3.17 4.22
N HIS A 68 -3.45 3.43 5.30
CA HIS A 68 -2.08 3.96 5.23
C HIS A 68 -0.99 2.90 5.03
N THR A 69 -1.28 1.63 5.23
CA THR A 69 -0.30 0.53 5.13
C THR A 69 0.36 0.49 3.76
N MET A 70 -0.42 0.56 2.69
CA MET A 70 0.08 0.52 1.31
C MET A 70 0.94 1.74 1.00
N ARG A 71 0.53 2.93 1.47
CA ARG A 71 1.29 4.17 1.30
C ARG A 71 2.64 4.09 2.00
N LYS A 72 2.69 3.62 3.24
CA LYS A 72 3.94 3.41 3.99
C LYS A 72 4.85 2.38 3.32
N THR A 73 4.30 1.26 2.91
CA THR A 73 5.04 0.19 2.21
C THR A 73 5.62 0.71 0.90
N GLY A 74 4.85 1.46 0.11
CA GLY A 74 5.33 2.07 -1.13
C GLY A 74 6.47 3.05 -0.89
N ALA A 75 6.32 3.94 0.08
CA ALA A 75 7.34 4.91 0.47
C ALA A 75 8.64 4.22 0.96
N TYR A 76 8.52 3.18 1.77
CA TYR A 76 9.67 2.41 2.23
C TYR A 76 10.41 1.71 1.08
N ARG A 77 9.68 1.12 0.13
CA ARG A 77 10.28 0.51 -1.07
C ARG A 77 11.03 1.53 -1.92
N VAL A 78 10.47 2.73 -2.11
CA VAL A 78 11.17 3.82 -2.81
C VAL A 78 12.45 4.19 -2.05
N TYR A 79 12.40 4.30 -0.73
CA TYR A 79 13.56 4.59 0.10
C TYR A 79 14.69 3.57 -0.12
N VAL A 80 14.38 2.30 0.01
CA VAL A 80 15.38 1.21 -0.15
C VAL A 80 15.91 1.15 -1.58
N GLN A 81 15.03 1.20 -2.59
CA GLN A 81 15.42 1.05 -4.00
C GLN A 81 16.12 2.28 -4.59
N SER A 82 16.02 3.43 -3.94
CA SER A 82 16.73 4.65 -4.32
C SER A 82 18.08 4.84 -3.60
N ASN A 83 18.65 3.77 -3.05
CA ASN A 83 19.84 3.83 -2.19
C ASN A 83 19.63 4.77 -0.99
N TYR A 84 18.51 4.61 -0.31
CA TYR A 84 18.18 5.34 0.90
C TYR A 84 18.07 6.86 0.70
N ASN A 85 17.57 7.28 -0.46
CA ASN A 85 17.39 8.70 -0.79
C ASN A 85 16.16 9.26 -0.08
N ILE A 86 16.37 9.81 1.12
CA ILE A 86 15.29 10.39 1.92
C ILE A 86 14.66 11.62 1.27
N GLY A 87 15.44 12.43 0.54
CA GLY A 87 14.94 13.61 -0.17
C GLY A 87 13.91 13.26 -1.26
N LEU A 88 14.11 12.13 -1.94
CA LEU A 88 13.13 11.62 -2.91
C LEU A 88 11.83 11.21 -2.23
N VAL A 89 11.91 10.54 -1.09
CA VAL A 89 10.73 10.10 -0.33
C VAL A 89 9.98 11.29 0.27
N MET A 90 10.70 12.29 0.78
CA MET A 90 10.09 13.56 1.24
C MET A 90 9.25 14.21 0.14
N LYS A 91 9.78 14.30 -1.06
CA LYS A 91 9.06 14.85 -2.23
C LYS A 91 7.83 14.00 -2.59
N LEU A 92 7.99 12.68 -2.61
CA LEU A 92 6.90 11.75 -2.93
C LEU A 92 5.74 11.88 -1.95
N LEU A 93 6.03 12.04 -0.66
CA LEU A 93 5.06 12.15 0.41
C LEU A 93 4.59 13.60 0.66
N ASN A 94 5.21 14.57 0.01
CA ASN A 94 5.00 16.00 0.26
C ASN A 94 5.29 16.39 1.71
N HIS A 95 6.36 15.83 2.28
CA HIS A 95 6.83 16.17 3.63
C HIS A 95 7.80 17.34 3.61
N SER A 96 7.71 18.21 4.61
CA SER A 96 8.54 19.42 4.75
C SER A 96 9.83 19.18 5.54
N SER A 97 9.95 18.07 6.25
CA SER A 97 11.13 17.75 7.05
C SER A 97 11.57 16.30 6.90
N GLU A 98 12.88 16.09 7.01
CA GLU A 98 13.49 14.76 7.02
C GLU A 98 13.04 13.93 8.23
N SER A 99 12.99 14.55 9.42
CA SER A 99 12.57 13.89 10.64
C SER A 99 11.13 13.36 10.56
N MET A 100 10.22 14.10 9.93
CA MET A 100 8.85 13.66 9.67
C MET A 100 8.83 12.42 8.77
N THR A 101 9.66 12.39 7.75
CA THR A 101 9.73 11.26 6.82
C THR A 101 10.35 10.03 7.46
N LEU A 102 11.41 10.20 8.25
CA LEU A 102 12.02 9.11 9.01
C LEU A 102 11.05 8.49 10.02
N ALA A 103 10.32 9.31 10.76
CA ALA A 103 9.27 8.83 11.66
C ALA A 103 8.16 8.08 10.90
N TYR A 104 7.75 8.60 9.76
CA TYR A 104 6.75 7.96 8.90
C TYR A 104 7.18 6.58 8.39
N LEU A 105 8.47 6.42 8.06
CA LEU A 105 9.06 5.15 7.64
C LEU A 105 9.41 4.20 8.80
N GLY A 106 9.26 4.64 10.05
CA GLY A 106 9.68 3.88 11.23
C GLY A 106 11.21 3.82 11.40
N LEU A 107 11.92 4.83 10.94
CA LEU A 107 13.40 4.91 10.96
C LEU A 107 13.92 6.01 11.89
N ASP A 108 13.04 6.63 12.68
CA ASP A 108 13.43 7.57 13.73
C ASP A 108 14.16 6.83 14.88
N GLN A 109 14.80 7.60 15.76
CA GLN A 109 15.61 7.05 16.85
C GLN A 109 14.80 6.10 17.73
N GLN A 110 13.60 6.50 18.15
CA GLN A 110 12.74 5.69 19.01
C GLN A 110 12.40 4.34 18.37
N SER A 111 12.01 4.35 17.09
CA SER A 111 11.69 3.10 16.38
C SER A 111 12.90 2.18 16.26
N ARG A 112 14.11 2.72 16.11
CA ARG A 112 15.35 1.93 16.08
C ARG A 112 15.66 1.34 17.45
N GLU A 113 15.51 2.10 18.51
CA GLU A 113 15.71 1.64 19.88
C GLU A 113 14.72 0.50 20.21
N ASP A 114 13.44 0.68 19.92
CA ASP A 114 12.40 -0.33 20.11
C ASP A 114 12.71 -1.64 19.34
N LEU A 115 13.28 -1.55 18.13
CA LEU A 115 13.71 -2.71 17.35
C LEU A 115 14.94 -3.38 17.96
N LEU A 116 15.93 -2.62 18.42
CA LEU A 116 17.14 -3.14 19.04
C LEU A 116 16.84 -3.88 20.34
N ASP A 117 15.88 -3.40 21.11
CA ASP A 117 15.43 -4.03 22.35
C ASP A 117 14.76 -5.41 22.12
N GLN A 118 14.29 -5.66 20.90
CA GLN A 118 13.69 -6.94 20.52
C GLN A 118 14.71 -7.95 19.94
N ILE A 119 15.95 -7.52 19.69
CA ILE A 119 16.97 -8.37 19.09
C ILE A 119 17.71 -9.13 20.20
N ASP A 120 17.68 -10.44 20.10
CA ASP A 120 18.57 -11.30 20.88
C ASP A 120 19.92 -11.41 20.17
N PHE A 121 20.94 -10.77 20.73
CA PHE A 121 22.31 -10.84 20.22
C PHE A 121 23.04 -12.15 20.57
N GLY A 122 22.32 -13.16 21.08
CA GLY A 122 22.89 -14.44 21.45
C GLY A 122 23.88 -14.29 22.61
N GLY A 123 23.36 -13.98 23.81
CA GLY A 123 24.20 -13.80 24.99
C GLY A 123 25.16 -14.97 25.17
N ILE A 124 26.46 -14.68 25.04
CA ILE A 124 27.53 -15.62 25.37
C ILE A 124 27.70 -15.55 26.88
N ASN A 125 27.19 -16.55 27.54
CA ASN A 125 27.48 -16.76 28.95
C ASN A 125 28.77 -17.57 29.12
#